data_a653e9e2fbdf78b9d6cfaaf04a4e2cf0
#
_entry.id   a653e9e2fbdf78b9d6cfaaf04a4e2cf0
#
_cell.length_a   1.000
_cell.length_b   1.000
_cell.length_c   1.000
_cell.angle_alpha   90.00
_cell.angle_beta   90.00
_cell.angle_gamma   90.00
#
_symmetry.space_group_name_H-M   'P 1'
#
loop_
_entity.id
_entity.type
_entity.pdbx_description
1 polymer ?
#
loop_
_entity_poly.entity_id
_entity_poly.type
_entity_poly.pdbx_seq_one_letter_code
_entity_poly.pdbx_strand_id
1 'polypeptide(L)'
;MFKKIYTHLKNSNIDCYSIGQHQGRCVDPYVVIKDMGKIKTNNSVVYKKMVELYVYYPLGNYSMVESFVSEIEEIMMSLSFKESYEATPTIVDDDKKAYLTRLSYYDGRKRSV
;
A
#
# COMPACT_ATOMS: atom_id res chain seq x y z
N MET A 1 0.94 12.00 -4.43
CA MET A 1 0.59 10.57 -4.38
C MET A 1 0.22 10.13 -2.96
N PHE A 2 1.09 10.33 -2.00
CA PHE A 2 0.82 9.97 -0.60
C PHE A 2 -0.48 10.61 -0.08
N LYS A 3 -0.62 11.90 -0.23
CA LYS A 3 -1.75 12.65 0.32
C LYS A 3 -3.10 12.14 -0.21
N LYS A 4 -3.17 11.81 -1.48
CA LYS A 4 -4.38 11.29 -2.12
C LYS A 4 -4.77 9.94 -1.53
N ILE A 5 -3.80 9.05 -1.39
CA ILE A 5 -4.02 7.71 -0.82
C ILE A 5 -4.39 7.84 0.66
N TYR A 6 -3.65 8.63 1.41
CA TYR A 6 -3.88 8.86 2.82
C TYR A 6 -5.32 9.35 3.08
N THR A 7 -5.74 10.34 2.32
CA THR A 7 -7.08 10.92 2.48
C THR A 7 -8.18 9.90 2.21
N HIS A 8 -8.03 9.10 1.15
CA HIS A 8 -9.05 8.10 0.80
C HIS A 8 -9.10 6.96 1.81
N LEU A 9 -7.95 6.51 2.31
CA LEU A 9 -7.93 5.47 3.34
C LEU A 9 -8.57 5.98 4.63
N LYS A 10 -8.25 7.20 5.06
CA LYS A 10 -8.85 7.78 6.25
C LYS A 10 -10.36 7.95 6.10
N ASN A 11 -10.84 8.37 4.94
CA ASN A 11 -12.26 8.50 4.68
C ASN A 11 -12.99 7.16 4.70
N SER A 12 -12.27 6.08 4.49
CA SER A 12 -12.81 4.72 4.57
C SER A 12 -12.61 4.08 5.94
N ASN A 13 -12.24 4.87 6.94
CA ASN A 13 -11.97 4.43 8.31
C ASN A 13 -10.83 3.43 8.43
N ILE A 14 -9.83 3.54 7.57
CA ILE A 14 -8.65 2.72 7.61
C ILE A 14 -7.50 3.56 8.16
N ASP A 15 -6.89 3.09 9.25
CA ASP A 15 -5.71 3.75 9.81
C ASP A 15 -4.54 3.62 8.86
N CYS A 16 -3.86 4.73 8.61
CA CYS A 16 -2.70 4.74 7.74
C CYS A 16 -1.66 5.74 8.22
N TYR A 17 -0.43 5.44 7.90
CA TYR A 17 0.73 6.20 8.35
C TYR A 17 1.74 6.32 7.23
N SER A 18 2.60 7.34 7.32
CA SER A 18 3.80 7.36 6.49
C SER A 18 4.87 6.48 7.13
N ILE A 19 5.94 6.20 6.39
CA ILE A 19 7.05 5.39 6.94
C ILE A 19 7.60 6.06 8.20
N GLY A 20 7.85 5.23 9.22
CA GLY A 20 8.43 5.68 10.47
C GLY A 20 7.46 6.29 11.47
N GLN A 21 6.19 6.48 11.11
CA GLN A 21 5.21 7.07 12.03
C GLN A 21 4.63 6.08 13.02
N HIS A 22 4.49 4.81 12.63
CA HIS A 22 3.96 3.79 13.54
C HIS A 22 5.11 2.94 14.06
N GLN A 23 5.18 2.81 15.37
CA GLN A 23 6.20 2.00 16.05
C GLN A 23 5.52 1.03 17.02
N GLY A 24 6.18 -0.09 17.24
CA GLY A 24 5.73 -1.07 18.19
C GLY A 24 4.75 -2.09 17.62
N ARG A 25 4.03 -2.75 18.52
CA ARG A 25 3.15 -3.85 18.20
C ARG A 25 1.92 -3.38 17.41
N CYS A 26 1.50 -4.20 16.45
CA CYS A 26 0.25 -3.98 15.73
C CYS A 26 -0.93 -4.45 16.61
N VAL A 27 -1.71 -3.49 17.10
CA VAL A 27 -2.88 -3.77 17.94
C VAL A 27 -4.14 -3.78 17.06
N ASP A 28 -4.24 -2.84 16.15
CA ASP A 28 -5.34 -2.74 15.18
C ASP A 28 -4.77 -2.77 13.77
N PRO A 29 -5.58 -3.17 12.77
CA PRO A 29 -5.11 -3.15 11.38
C PRO A 29 -4.72 -1.75 10.94
N TYR A 30 -3.64 -1.65 10.17
CA TYR A 30 -3.23 -0.36 9.62
C TYR A 30 -2.41 -0.55 8.34
N VAL A 31 -2.22 0.55 7.62
CA VAL A 31 -1.46 0.59 6.38
C VAL A 31 -0.34 1.61 6.52
N VAL A 32 0.86 1.24 6.11
CA VAL A 32 1.97 2.18 5.98
C VAL A 32 2.14 2.48 4.49
N ILE A 33 2.11 3.75 4.15
CA ILE A 33 2.24 4.21 2.78
C ILE A 33 3.68 4.66 2.55
N LYS A 34 4.35 4.02 1.60
CA LYS A 34 5.71 4.37 1.23
C LYS A 34 5.72 4.86 -0.21
N ASP A 35 5.92 6.16 -0.39
CA ASP A 35 6.06 6.75 -1.71
C ASP A 35 7.46 6.46 -2.23
N MET A 36 7.55 5.76 -3.34
CA MET A 36 8.82 5.37 -3.96
C MET A 36 9.35 6.41 -4.92
N GLY A 37 8.59 7.49 -5.16
CA GLY A 37 8.98 8.51 -6.10
C GLY A 37 8.79 8.11 -7.55
N LYS A 38 9.42 8.86 -8.44
CA LYS A 38 9.33 8.61 -9.87
C LYS A 38 10.39 7.61 -10.30
N ILE A 39 9.95 6.60 -11.05
CA ILE A 39 10.85 5.62 -11.65
C ILE A 39 10.81 5.82 -13.16
N LYS A 40 11.98 6.05 -13.75
CA LYS A 40 12.11 6.21 -15.18
C LYS A 40 11.98 4.85 -15.85
N THR A 41 11.15 4.78 -16.89
CA THR A 41 11.01 3.56 -17.67
C THR A 41 12.04 3.52 -18.79
N ASN A 42 12.08 2.40 -19.52
CA ASN A 42 12.96 2.27 -20.69
C ASN A 42 12.63 3.28 -21.79
N ASN A 43 11.40 3.78 -21.82
CA ASN A 43 11.00 4.85 -22.71
C ASN A 43 11.09 6.17 -21.95
N SER A 44 11.95 7.08 -22.40
CA SER A 44 12.25 8.33 -21.72
C SER A 44 11.05 9.29 -21.57
N VAL A 45 9.97 9.08 -22.34
CA VAL A 45 8.77 9.89 -22.21
C VAL A 45 7.76 9.35 -21.23
N VAL A 46 8.03 8.19 -20.64
CA VAL A 46 7.13 7.55 -19.68
C VAL A 46 7.80 7.46 -18.32
N TYR A 47 7.13 8.00 -17.31
CA TYR A 47 7.57 7.90 -15.91
C TYR A 47 6.50 7.17 -15.13
N LYS A 48 6.94 6.35 -14.20
CA LYS A 48 6.04 5.70 -13.24
C LYS A 48 6.29 6.30 -11.87
N LYS A 49 5.23 6.70 -11.21
CA LYS A 49 5.28 7.00 -9.79
C LYS A 49 4.89 5.72 -9.08
N MET A 50 5.78 5.24 -8.23
CA MET A 50 5.56 3.99 -7.51
C MET A 50 5.22 4.27 -6.07
N VAL A 51 4.30 3.48 -5.54
CA VAL A 51 3.96 3.50 -4.12
C VAL A 51 3.81 2.08 -3.63
N GLU A 52 4.32 1.81 -2.44
CA GLU A 52 4.11 0.54 -1.77
C GLU A 52 3.24 0.75 -0.56
N LEU A 53 2.31 -0.15 -0.35
CA LEU A 53 1.47 -0.19 0.83
C LEU A 53 1.87 -1.42 1.65
N TYR A 54 2.27 -1.19 2.90
CA TYR A 54 2.52 -2.27 3.84
C TYR A 54 1.27 -2.43 4.68
N VAL A 55 0.56 -3.53 4.47
CA VAL A 55 -0.72 -3.80 5.13
C VAL A 55 -0.46 -4.70 6.33
N TYR A 56 -0.71 -4.17 7.52
CA TYR A 56 -0.50 -4.90 8.77
C TYR A 56 -1.84 -5.29 9.38
N TYR A 57 -1.93 -6.55 9.81
CA TYR A 57 -3.11 -7.07 10.49
C TYR A 57 -2.65 -7.85 11.72
N PRO A 58 -3.27 -7.63 12.91
CA PRO A 58 -2.84 -8.34 14.13
C PRO A 58 -2.89 -9.85 13.98
N LEU A 59 -1.94 -10.55 14.58
CA LEU A 59 -1.92 -12.01 14.58
C LEU A 59 -3.17 -12.58 15.26
N GLY A 60 -3.53 -13.79 14.86
CA GLY A 60 -4.62 -14.54 15.47
C GLY A 60 -5.85 -14.72 14.60
N ASN A 61 -5.98 -13.95 13.52
CA ASN A 61 -7.14 -14.04 12.65
C ASN A 61 -6.74 -13.88 11.17
N TYR A 62 -6.05 -14.87 10.66
CA TYR A 62 -5.54 -14.85 9.30
C TYR A 62 -6.66 -14.72 8.24
N SER A 63 -7.83 -15.30 8.51
CA SER A 63 -8.94 -15.24 7.56
C SER A 63 -9.43 -13.82 7.29
N MET A 64 -9.20 -12.90 8.21
CA MET A 64 -9.61 -11.50 8.05
C MET A 64 -8.61 -10.69 7.24
N VAL A 65 -7.37 -11.18 7.11
CA VAL A 65 -6.32 -10.47 6.36
C VAL A 65 -6.74 -10.28 4.91
N GLU A 66 -7.24 -11.34 4.28
CA GLU A 66 -7.63 -11.31 2.88
C GLU A 66 -8.74 -10.29 2.61
N SER A 67 -9.73 -10.24 3.49
CA SER A 67 -10.82 -9.26 3.37
C SER A 67 -10.31 -7.84 3.52
N PHE A 68 -9.40 -7.61 4.47
CA PHE A 68 -8.83 -6.28 4.69
C PHE A 68 -7.98 -5.84 3.49
N VAL A 69 -7.15 -6.74 2.97
CA VAL A 69 -6.33 -6.46 1.79
C VAL A 69 -7.21 -6.15 0.58
N SER A 70 -8.28 -6.93 0.37
CA SER A 70 -9.21 -6.70 -0.74
C SER A 70 -9.88 -5.33 -0.66
N GLU A 71 -10.23 -4.88 0.53
CA GLU A 71 -10.81 -3.56 0.74
C GLU A 71 -9.84 -2.46 0.31
N ILE A 72 -8.56 -2.61 0.66
CA ILE A 72 -7.53 -1.65 0.29
C ILE A 72 -7.31 -1.68 -1.24
N GLU A 73 -7.29 -2.86 -1.84
CA GLU A 73 -7.14 -2.98 -3.28
C GLU A 73 -8.27 -2.29 -4.04
N GLU A 74 -9.51 -2.40 -3.55
CA GLU A 74 -10.65 -1.71 -4.15
C GLU A 74 -10.48 -0.19 -4.08
N ILE A 75 -10.00 0.33 -2.96
CA ILE A 75 -9.75 1.76 -2.81
C ILE A 75 -8.69 2.23 -3.81
N MET A 76 -7.59 1.49 -3.93
CA MET A 76 -6.54 1.83 -4.88
C MET A 76 -7.03 1.79 -6.32
N MET A 77 -7.87 0.82 -6.65
CA MET A 77 -8.47 0.73 -7.98
C MET A 77 -9.36 1.95 -8.25
N SER A 78 -10.14 2.39 -7.27
CA SER A 78 -10.99 3.57 -7.42
C SER A 78 -10.18 4.85 -7.64
N LEU A 79 -8.93 4.88 -7.20
CA LEU A 79 -8.00 5.97 -7.40
C LEU A 79 -7.24 5.88 -8.72
N SER A 80 -7.54 4.88 -9.53
CA SER A 80 -6.92 4.65 -10.84
C SER A 80 -5.45 4.25 -10.77
N PHE A 81 -5.01 3.71 -9.66
CA PHE A 81 -3.67 3.13 -9.56
C PHE A 81 -3.66 1.74 -10.17
N LYS A 82 -2.56 1.42 -10.83
CA LYS A 82 -2.36 0.12 -11.45
C LYS A 82 -1.48 -0.75 -10.57
N GLU A 83 -1.93 -1.98 -10.38
CA GLU A 83 -1.21 -2.96 -9.57
C GLU A 83 0.07 -3.41 -10.27
N SER A 84 1.14 -3.57 -9.50
CA SER A 84 2.37 -4.16 -9.99
C SER A 84 2.16 -5.67 -10.20
N TYR A 85 2.83 -6.22 -11.19
CA TYR A 85 2.73 -7.65 -11.49
C TYR A 85 3.46 -8.54 -10.49
N GLU A 86 4.22 -7.97 -9.57
CA GLU A 86 4.94 -8.75 -8.58
C GLU A 86 4.01 -9.20 -7.47
N ALA A 87 3.80 -10.49 -7.37
CA ALA A 87 3.02 -11.06 -6.27
C ALA A 87 3.89 -11.13 -5.02
N THR A 88 3.36 -10.62 -3.91
CA THR A 88 4.06 -10.67 -2.63
C THR A 88 3.21 -11.47 -1.65
N PRO A 89 3.73 -12.57 -1.11
CA PRO A 89 2.98 -13.35 -0.13
C PRO A 89 2.83 -12.61 1.18
N THR A 90 1.78 -12.95 1.92
CA THR A 90 1.62 -12.48 3.29
C THR A 90 2.62 -13.21 4.18
N ILE A 91 3.35 -12.44 4.97
CA ILE A 91 4.34 -12.99 5.90
C ILE A 91 4.00 -12.55 7.33
N VAL A 92 4.69 -13.13 8.30
CA VAL A 92 4.58 -12.73 9.69
C VAL A 92 5.73 -11.79 10.03
N ASP A 93 5.41 -10.62 10.56
CA ASP A 93 6.38 -9.68 11.12
C ASP A 93 6.40 -9.88 12.62
N ASP A 94 7.45 -10.53 13.14
CA ASP A 94 7.56 -10.86 14.55
C ASP A 94 7.72 -9.63 15.44
N ASP A 95 8.38 -8.61 14.94
CA ASP A 95 8.60 -7.38 15.73
C ASP A 95 7.30 -6.65 16.00
N LYS A 96 6.40 -6.64 15.02
CA LYS A 96 5.12 -5.96 15.14
C LYS A 96 3.98 -6.89 15.59
N LYS A 97 4.24 -8.18 15.66
CA LYS A 97 3.24 -9.20 15.98
C LYS A 97 2.04 -9.09 15.04
N ALA A 98 2.33 -9.12 13.76
CA ALA A 98 1.33 -8.89 12.72
C ALA A 98 1.57 -9.73 11.48
N TYR A 99 0.49 -9.93 10.72
CA TYR A 99 0.62 -10.35 9.33
C TYR A 99 0.96 -9.12 8.51
N LEU A 100 1.88 -9.28 7.58
CA LEU A 100 2.30 -8.21 6.67
C LEU A 100 2.07 -8.64 5.23
N THR A 101 1.31 -7.84 4.50
CA THR A 101 1.13 -7.99 3.05
C THR A 101 1.61 -6.71 2.39
N ARG A 102 2.48 -6.83 1.40
CA ARG A 102 2.99 -5.68 0.66
C ARG A 102 2.27 -5.60 -0.68
N LEU A 103 1.67 -4.44 -0.93
CA LEU A 103 1.01 -4.14 -2.20
C LEU A 103 1.79 -3.05 -2.90
N SER A 104 2.08 -3.25 -4.18
CA SER A 104 2.82 -2.27 -4.99
C SER A 104 1.93 -1.76 -6.10
N TYR A 105 1.90 -0.46 -6.26
CA TYR A 105 1.08 0.22 -7.27
C TYR A 105 1.90 1.25 -8.01
N TYR A 106 1.46 1.60 -9.19
CA TYR A 106 2.07 2.67 -9.95
C TYR A 106 1.02 3.49 -10.69
N ASP A 107 1.39 4.73 -10.96
CA ASP A 107 0.62 5.65 -11.78
C ASP A 107 1.42 5.86 -13.06
N GLY A 108 1.05 5.14 -14.12
CA GLY A 108 1.74 5.20 -15.40
C GLY A 108 1.22 6.38 -16.22
N ARG A 109 1.94 7.50 -16.16
CA ARG A 109 1.60 8.68 -16.95
C ARG A 109 2.56 8.86 -18.09
N LYS A 110 2.00 9.06 -19.27
CA LYS A 110 2.79 9.57 -20.37
C LYS A 110 2.97 11.06 -20.18
N ARG A 111 4.20 11.53 -20.37
CA ARG A 111 4.41 12.95 -20.45
C ARG A 111 3.72 13.50 -21.68
N SER A 112 3.01 14.59 -21.49
CA SER A 112 2.55 15.39 -22.63
C SER A 112 3.77 15.97 -23.31
N VAL A 113 3.88 15.73 -24.57
CA VAL A 113 4.99 16.21 -25.37
C VAL A 113 4.56 17.47 -26.08
#